data_e9a5869bbffd233e883d6b479fdf0264
#
_entry.id   e9a5869bbffd233e883d6b479fdf0264
#
_cell.length_a   1.000
_cell.length_b   1.000
_cell.length_c   1.000
_cell.angle_alpha   90.00
_cell.angle_beta   90.00
_cell.angle_gamma   90.00
#
_symmetry.space_group_name_H-M   'P 1'
#
loop_
_entity.id
_entity.type
_entity.pdbx_description
1 polymer ?
#
loop_
_entity_poly.entity_id
_entity_poly.type
_entity_poly.pdbx_seq_one_letter_code
_entity_poly.pdbx_strand_id
1 'polypeptide(L)'
;MAGADGYLIDFGDIKSIGRSICKSMNEYFIVPMKSDVMIIGEDSTNTNNLCLECKDGSFFSLPKNDCIILPIVHSSAEEISHYIWCQIVRKLGIEIFILRGIKLLEVGVAEAPSQMALFRHNIPLTEEELTEVEQCKFRVASGCLDC
;
A
#
# COMPACT_ATOMS: atom_id res chain seq x y z
N MET A 1 16.70 13.18 -16.48
CA MET A 1 16.82 13.17 -17.96
C MET A 1 15.80 12.22 -18.57
N ALA A 2 15.17 12.64 -19.67
CA ALA A 2 14.30 11.73 -20.42
C ALA A 2 15.13 10.56 -21.01
N GLY A 3 14.46 9.42 -21.23
CA GLY A 3 15.07 8.30 -21.95
C GLY A 3 15.28 8.63 -23.43
N ALA A 4 15.87 7.69 -24.18
CA ALA A 4 16.10 7.85 -25.63
C ALA A 4 14.80 8.06 -26.44
N ASP A 5 13.68 7.65 -25.89
CA ASP A 5 12.32 7.81 -26.43
C ASP A 5 11.66 9.15 -26.04
N GLY A 6 12.35 9.99 -25.27
CA GLY A 6 11.85 11.28 -24.80
C GLY A 6 10.98 11.25 -23.54
N TYR A 7 10.71 10.07 -22.98
CA TYR A 7 9.92 9.91 -21.76
C TYR A 7 10.80 9.83 -20.49
N LEU A 8 10.30 10.32 -19.37
CA LEU A 8 10.99 10.20 -18.07
C LEU A 8 10.96 8.75 -17.58
N ILE A 9 9.81 8.12 -17.63
CA ILE A 9 9.58 6.68 -17.35
C ILE A 9 8.60 6.20 -18.42
N ASP A 10 8.73 4.93 -18.84
CA ASP A 10 7.75 4.32 -19.74
C ASP A 10 6.36 4.32 -19.08
N PHE A 11 5.39 4.91 -19.75
CA PHE A 11 4.01 5.01 -19.28
C PHE A 11 3.37 3.62 -19.11
N GLY A 12 3.74 2.66 -19.95
CA GLY A 12 3.30 1.28 -19.87
C GLY A 12 3.75 0.59 -18.58
N ASP A 13 4.99 0.82 -18.20
CA ASP A 13 5.56 0.25 -16.95
C ASP A 13 4.84 0.80 -15.72
N ILE A 14 4.67 2.11 -15.62
CA ILE A 14 3.95 2.74 -14.49
C ILE A 14 2.51 2.24 -14.43
N LYS A 15 1.83 2.18 -15.55
CA LYS A 15 0.46 1.69 -15.65
C LYS A 15 0.33 0.22 -15.25
N SER A 16 1.27 -0.61 -15.66
CA SER A 16 1.32 -2.03 -15.31
C SER A 16 1.54 -2.22 -13.80
N ILE A 17 2.49 -1.49 -13.22
CA ILE A 17 2.77 -1.50 -11.79
C ILE A 17 1.56 -1.04 -10.99
N GLY A 18 0.96 0.09 -11.36
CA GLY A 18 -0.25 0.61 -10.70
C GLY A 18 -1.40 -0.40 -10.71
N ARG A 19 -1.65 -1.03 -11.87
CA ARG A 19 -2.66 -2.09 -11.98
C ARG A 19 -2.36 -3.31 -11.10
N SER A 20 -1.10 -3.73 -11.05
CA SER A 20 -0.67 -4.85 -10.20
C SER A 20 -0.91 -4.56 -8.71
N ILE A 21 -0.56 -3.36 -8.27
CA ILE A 21 -0.78 -2.92 -6.88
C ILE A 21 -2.27 -2.89 -6.56
N CYS A 22 -3.09 -2.27 -7.40
CA CYS A 22 -4.54 -2.20 -7.21
C CYS A 22 -5.17 -3.59 -7.22
N LYS A 23 -4.73 -4.48 -8.12
CA LYS A 23 -5.22 -5.85 -8.19
C LYS A 23 -4.92 -6.65 -6.93
N SER A 24 -3.78 -6.41 -6.28
CA SER A 24 -3.42 -7.08 -5.03
C SER A 24 -4.35 -6.73 -3.87
N MET A 25 -5.04 -5.60 -3.94
CA MET A 25 -6.00 -5.14 -2.93
C MET A 25 -7.46 -5.36 -3.32
N ASN A 26 -7.73 -5.67 -4.59
CA ASN A 26 -9.09 -5.77 -5.11
C ASN A 26 -9.84 -6.94 -4.49
N GLU A 27 -11.10 -6.68 -4.08
CA GLU A 27 -11.99 -7.67 -3.45
C GLU A 27 -11.48 -8.20 -2.10
N TYR A 28 -10.51 -7.53 -1.48
CA TYR A 28 -10.06 -7.86 -0.12
C TYR A 28 -10.60 -6.88 0.90
N PHE A 29 -10.87 -7.39 2.09
CA PHE A 29 -11.05 -6.54 3.27
C PHE A 29 -9.67 -6.04 3.73
N ILE A 30 -9.50 -4.72 3.73
CA ILE A 30 -8.23 -4.09 4.10
C ILE A 30 -8.15 -3.97 5.62
N VAL A 31 -7.16 -4.66 6.20
CA VAL A 31 -6.91 -4.66 7.64
C VAL A 31 -5.71 -3.76 7.94
N PRO A 32 -5.88 -2.66 8.71
CA PRO A 32 -4.80 -1.77 9.09
C PRO A 32 -3.94 -2.38 10.20
N MET A 33 -2.75 -2.85 9.86
CA MET A 33 -1.83 -3.53 10.77
C MET A 33 -1.36 -2.63 11.94
N LYS A 34 -1.25 -1.32 11.70
CA LYS A 34 -0.76 -0.35 12.69
C LYS A 34 -1.89 0.36 13.45
N SER A 35 -3.11 -0.15 13.37
CA SER A 35 -4.24 0.45 14.09
C SER A 35 -3.97 0.51 15.60
N ASP A 36 -4.27 1.65 16.19
CA ASP A 36 -4.18 1.90 17.63
C ASP A 36 -5.52 1.65 18.36
N VAL A 37 -6.58 1.35 17.61
CA VAL A 37 -7.95 1.11 18.13
C VAL A 37 -8.44 -0.31 17.88
N MET A 38 -7.65 -1.14 17.24
CA MET A 38 -8.05 -2.50 16.86
C MET A 38 -6.90 -3.49 17.09
N ILE A 39 -7.23 -4.63 17.68
CA ILE A 39 -6.32 -5.75 17.86
C ILE A 39 -6.65 -6.82 16.82
N ILE A 40 -5.63 -7.27 16.10
CA ILE A 40 -5.71 -8.31 15.08
C ILE A 40 -5.22 -9.62 15.69
N GLY A 41 -6.03 -10.67 15.61
CA GLY A 41 -5.69 -11.98 16.13
C GLY A 41 -6.31 -13.12 15.33
N GLU A 42 -6.14 -14.33 15.83
CA GLU A 42 -6.80 -15.50 15.26
C GLU A 42 -8.08 -15.80 16.03
N ASP A 43 -9.10 -16.25 15.30
CA ASP A 43 -10.34 -16.72 15.92
C ASP A 43 -10.08 -18.11 16.54
N SER A 44 -10.23 -18.22 17.86
CA SER A 44 -10.03 -19.48 18.57
C SER A 44 -11.06 -20.56 18.22
N THR A 45 -12.23 -20.15 17.73
CA THR A 45 -13.31 -21.07 17.33
C THR A 45 -13.23 -21.47 15.88
N ASN A 46 -12.58 -20.65 15.04
CA ASN A 46 -12.35 -20.91 13.61
C ASN A 46 -10.98 -20.38 13.19
N THR A 47 -9.98 -21.25 13.16
CA THR A 47 -8.59 -20.93 12.81
C THR A 47 -8.40 -20.45 11.37
N ASN A 48 -9.41 -20.63 10.49
CA ASN A 48 -9.40 -20.08 9.14
C ASN A 48 -9.84 -18.62 9.08
N ASN A 49 -10.29 -18.05 10.20
CA ASN A 49 -10.72 -16.66 10.30
C ASN A 49 -9.70 -15.79 11.02
N LEU A 50 -9.65 -14.55 10.59
CA LEU A 50 -8.98 -13.45 11.26
C LEU A 50 -9.98 -12.79 12.20
N CYS A 51 -9.57 -12.53 13.44
CA CYS A 51 -10.35 -11.84 14.44
C CYS A 51 -9.89 -10.40 14.58
N LEU A 52 -10.84 -9.48 14.58
CA LEU A 52 -10.61 -8.05 14.80
C LEU A 52 -11.41 -7.61 16.04
N GLU A 53 -10.72 -7.18 17.08
CA GLU A 53 -11.31 -6.70 18.32
C GLU A 53 -11.04 -5.20 18.48
N CYS A 54 -12.09 -4.40 18.48
CA CYS A 54 -11.99 -2.95 18.59
C CYS A 54 -12.11 -2.49 20.04
N LYS A 55 -11.50 -1.34 20.35
CA LYS A 55 -11.54 -0.74 21.71
C LYS A 55 -12.96 -0.40 22.19
N ASP A 56 -13.89 -0.17 21.26
CA ASP A 56 -15.30 0.08 21.56
C ASP A 56 -16.10 -1.20 21.88
N GLY A 57 -15.46 -2.36 21.87
CA GLY A 57 -16.07 -3.67 22.08
C GLY A 57 -16.59 -4.34 20.80
N SER A 58 -16.52 -3.70 19.66
CA SER A 58 -16.88 -4.31 18.38
C SER A 58 -15.95 -5.46 18.05
N PHE A 59 -16.52 -6.55 17.56
CA PHE A 59 -15.78 -7.76 17.23
C PHE A 59 -16.15 -8.22 15.82
N PHE A 60 -15.14 -8.57 15.02
CA PHE A 60 -15.32 -9.09 13.68
C PHE A 60 -14.50 -10.36 13.48
N SER A 61 -15.11 -11.36 12.86
CA SER A 61 -14.41 -12.57 12.44
C SER A 61 -14.59 -12.71 10.93
N LEU A 62 -13.49 -12.70 10.19
CA LEU A 62 -13.46 -12.67 8.73
C LEU A 62 -12.59 -13.81 8.20
N PRO A 63 -12.96 -14.45 7.09
CA PRO A 63 -12.11 -15.44 6.46
C PRO A 63 -10.74 -14.85 6.12
N LYS A 64 -9.67 -15.53 6.49
CA LYS A 64 -8.29 -15.08 6.22
C LYS A 64 -8.04 -14.85 4.72
N ASN A 65 -8.66 -15.65 3.88
CA ASN A 65 -8.51 -15.52 2.43
C ASN A 65 -9.17 -14.26 1.85
N ASP A 66 -10.07 -13.63 2.59
CA ASP A 66 -10.76 -12.41 2.19
C ASP A 66 -10.08 -11.14 2.74
N CYS A 67 -9.00 -11.29 3.49
CA CYS A 67 -8.31 -10.19 4.16
C CYS A 67 -6.93 -9.96 3.60
N ILE A 68 -6.59 -8.68 3.42
CA ILE A 68 -5.23 -8.21 3.18
C ILE A 68 -4.81 -7.27 4.31
N ILE A 69 -3.62 -7.50 4.87
CA ILE A 69 -3.09 -6.71 5.97
C ILE A 69 -2.09 -5.71 5.40
N LEU A 70 -2.39 -4.43 5.53
CA LEU A 70 -1.54 -3.34 5.06
C LEU A 70 -0.84 -2.64 6.24
N PRO A 71 0.39 -2.13 6.03
CA PRO A 71 1.14 -1.40 7.04
C PRO A 71 0.64 0.05 7.20
N ILE A 72 -0.63 0.22 7.49
CA ILE A 72 -1.32 1.50 7.66
C ILE A 72 -2.01 1.55 9.02
N VAL A 73 -2.29 2.76 9.52
CA VAL A 73 -3.02 2.98 10.78
C VAL A 73 -4.53 2.96 10.53
N HIS A 74 -4.98 3.58 9.45
CA HIS A 74 -6.38 3.64 9.05
C HIS A 74 -6.56 3.23 7.60
N SER A 75 -7.68 2.60 7.27
CA SER A 75 -8.04 2.27 5.88
C SER A 75 -8.64 3.49 5.16
N SER A 76 -7.99 4.64 5.27
CA SER A 76 -8.38 5.88 4.61
C SER A 76 -7.73 6.01 3.24
N ALA A 77 -8.33 6.82 2.37
CA ALA A 77 -7.80 7.10 1.04
C ALA A 77 -6.42 7.78 1.12
N GLU A 78 -6.18 8.60 2.14
CA GLU A 78 -4.90 9.25 2.41
C GLU A 78 -3.79 8.24 2.68
N GLU A 79 -4.02 7.28 3.58
CA GLU A 79 -3.01 6.26 3.90
C GLU A 79 -2.85 5.22 2.79
N ILE A 80 -3.92 4.91 2.08
CA ILE A 80 -3.85 4.03 0.90
C ILE A 80 -3.04 4.70 -0.22
N SER A 81 -3.20 6.01 -0.44
CA SER A 81 -2.39 6.74 -1.43
C SER A 81 -0.90 6.73 -1.07
N HIS A 82 -0.55 6.90 0.20
CA HIS A 82 0.82 6.76 0.70
C HIS A 82 1.35 5.33 0.52
N TYR A 83 0.57 4.33 0.86
CA TYR A 83 0.94 2.93 0.65
C TYR A 83 1.23 2.62 -0.82
N ILE A 84 0.37 3.05 -1.73
CA ILE A 84 0.55 2.86 -3.18
C ILE A 84 1.82 3.58 -3.66
N TRP A 85 2.07 4.79 -3.17
CA TRP A 85 3.28 5.55 -3.48
C TRP A 85 4.54 4.75 -3.08
N CYS A 86 4.59 4.21 -1.87
CA CYS A 86 5.68 3.37 -1.40
C CYS A 86 5.84 2.11 -2.27
N GLN A 87 4.74 1.48 -2.67
CA GLN A 87 4.78 0.30 -3.54
C GLN A 87 5.34 0.62 -4.93
N ILE A 88 4.99 1.76 -5.51
CA ILE A 88 5.51 2.20 -6.81
C ILE A 88 7.03 2.42 -6.72
N VAL A 89 7.49 3.16 -5.71
CA VAL A 89 8.92 3.40 -5.51
C VAL A 89 9.68 2.11 -5.27
N ARG A 90 9.14 1.20 -4.46
CA ARG A 90 9.76 -0.10 -4.18
C ARG A 90 9.86 -0.99 -5.42
N LYS A 91 8.82 -1.03 -6.25
CA LYS A 91 8.78 -1.89 -7.45
C LYS A 91 9.62 -1.35 -8.60
N LEU A 92 9.67 -0.05 -8.80
CA LEU A 92 10.52 0.58 -9.82
C LEU A 92 11.98 0.68 -9.36
N GLY A 93 12.22 0.84 -8.05
CA GLY A 93 13.52 1.17 -7.51
C GLY A 93 13.81 2.67 -7.54
N ILE A 94 14.34 3.21 -6.44
CA ILE A 94 14.63 4.64 -6.30
C ILE A 94 15.65 5.13 -7.33
N GLU A 95 16.54 4.25 -7.75
CA GLU A 95 17.59 4.54 -8.72
C GLU A 95 17.01 4.99 -10.07
N ILE A 96 15.90 4.40 -10.50
CA ILE A 96 15.22 4.79 -11.74
C ILE A 96 14.75 6.24 -11.67
N PHE A 97 14.17 6.65 -10.55
CA PHE A 97 13.72 8.03 -10.34
C PHE A 97 14.89 9.00 -10.38
N ILE A 98 15.99 8.68 -9.69
CA ILE A 98 17.19 9.51 -9.65
C ILE A 98 17.84 9.59 -11.04
N LEU A 99 18.04 8.45 -11.70
CA LEU A 99 18.65 8.37 -13.02
C LEU A 99 17.87 9.15 -14.08
N ARG A 100 16.56 9.14 -13.99
CA ARG A 100 15.66 9.86 -14.91
C ARG A 100 15.41 11.31 -14.53
N GLY A 101 15.98 11.77 -13.41
CA GLY A 101 15.85 13.16 -12.93
C GLY A 101 14.44 13.48 -12.42
N ILE A 102 13.70 12.49 -11.97
CA ILE A 102 12.37 12.68 -11.38
C ILE A 102 12.54 13.20 -9.96
N LYS A 103 11.95 14.35 -9.67
CA LYS A 103 12.09 15.04 -8.38
C LYS A 103 10.84 14.95 -7.51
N LEU A 104 9.75 14.49 -8.06
CA LEU A 104 8.45 14.44 -7.39
C LEU A 104 7.63 13.28 -7.93
N LEU A 105 7.00 12.54 -7.04
CA LEU A 105 5.98 11.56 -7.35
C LEU A 105 4.72 11.89 -6.56
N GLU A 106 3.58 11.88 -7.23
CA GLU A 106 2.26 12.07 -6.64
C GLU A 106 1.35 10.90 -6.98
N VAL A 107 0.63 10.41 -5.98
CA VAL A 107 -0.39 9.35 -6.14
C VAL A 107 -1.72 9.88 -5.64
N GLY A 108 -2.76 9.76 -6.47
CA GLY A 108 -4.13 10.09 -6.13
C GLY A 108 -4.99 8.84 -5.99
N VAL A 109 -5.78 8.78 -4.91
CA VAL A 109 -6.77 7.74 -4.67
C VAL A 109 -8.14 8.38 -4.54
N ALA A 110 -9.05 8.01 -5.44
CA ALA A 110 -10.43 8.48 -5.41
C ALA A 110 -11.28 7.54 -4.55
N GLU A 111 -11.88 8.08 -3.50
CA GLU A 111 -12.86 7.38 -2.67
C GLU A 111 -14.25 7.47 -3.30
N ALA A 112 -14.53 8.59 -3.94
CA ALA A 112 -15.74 8.87 -4.71
C ALA A 112 -15.40 9.80 -5.88
N PRO A 113 -16.28 9.97 -6.90
CA PRO A 113 -15.96 10.79 -8.08
C PRO A 113 -15.51 12.22 -7.79
N SER A 114 -15.95 12.79 -6.65
CA SER A 114 -15.61 14.16 -6.22
C SER A 114 -14.65 14.22 -5.02
N GLN A 115 -14.16 13.07 -4.54
CA GLN A 115 -13.31 12.97 -3.36
C GLN A 115 -12.06 12.20 -3.69
N MET A 116 -10.93 12.91 -3.72
CA MET A 116 -9.61 12.34 -4.00
C MET A 116 -8.63 12.72 -2.91
N ALA A 117 -7.94 11.73 -2.38
CA ALA A 117 -6.79 11.93 -1.52
C ALA A 117 -5.51 11.89 -2.37
N LEU A 118 -4.58 12.80 -2.12
CA LEU A 118 -3.30 12.90 -2.80
C LEU A 118 -2.17 12.69 -1.81
N PHE A 119 -1.21 11.83 -2.18
CA PHE A 119 0.07 11.76 -1.49
C PHE A 119 1.18 12.19 -2.46
N ARG A 120 1.94 13.20 -2.05
CA ARG A 120 3.01 13.80 -2.84
C ARG A 120 4.29 13.85 -2.01
N HIS A 121 5.38 13.38 -2.57
CA HIS A 121 6.67 13.45 -1.91
C HIS A 121 7.81 13.67 -2.90
N ASN A 122 8.84 14.37 -2.42
CA ASN A 122 10.03 14.66 -3.21
C ASN A 122 10.98 13.46 -3.31
N ILE A 123 11.76 13.42 -4.36
CA ILE A 123 12.84 12.48 -4.62
C ILE A 123 14.13 13.30 -4.82
N PRO A 124 15.28 12.89 -4.30
CA PRO A 124 15.59 11.63 -3.62
C PRO A 124 15.07 11.53 -2.19
N LEU A 125 15.04 10.30 -1.67
CA LEU A 125 14.61 10.00 -0.30
C LEU A 125 15.81 10.00 0.66
N THR A 126 15.56 10.32 1.93
CA THR A 126 16.52 10.10 3.02
C THR A 126 16.67 8.60 3.30
N GLU A 127 17.70 8.20 4.06
CA GLU A 127 17.89 6.80 4.47
C GLU A 127 16.72 6.28 5.30
N GLU A 128 16.14 7.11 6.18
CA GLU A 128 14.96 6.76 6.97
C GLU A 128 13.76 6.50 6.07
N GLU A 129 13.50 7.40 5.11
CA GLU A 129 12.40 7.26 4.15
C GLU A 129 12.57 6.02 3.26
N LEU A 130 13.78 5.72 2.82
CA LEU A 130 14.08 4.49 2.08
C LEU A 130 13.79 3.25 2.90
N THR A 131 14.15 3.25 4.19
CA THR A 131 13.84 2.16 5.11
C THR A 131 12.34 1.97 5.27
N GLU A 132 11.58 3.06 5.41
CA GLU A 132 10.11 3.01 5.46
C GLU A 132 9.52 2.41 4.19
N VAL A 133 10.00 2.81 3.02
CA VAL A 133 9.57 2.27 1.72
C VAL A 133 9.85 0.77 1.63
N GLU A 134 11.02 0.31 2.03
CA GLU A 134 11.39 -1.11 2.04
C GLU A 134 10.56 -1.95 3.00
N GLN A 135 10.14 -1.36 4.12
CA GLN A 135 9.29 -2.01 5.11
C GLN A 135 7.80 -1.97 4.77
N CYS A 136 7.42 -1.18 3.76
CA CYS A 136 6.04 -1.01 3.33
C CYS A 136 5.56 -2.22 2.53
N LYS A 137 5.32 -3.35 3.20
CA LYS A 137 4.91 -4.62 2.60
C LYS A 137 3.54 -5.03 3.12
N PHE A 138 2.70 -5.53 2.22
CA PHE A 138 1.44 -6.15 2.63
C PHE A 138 1.66 -7.60 3.08
N ARG A 139 0.71 -8.12 3.81
CA ARG A 139 0.65 -9.53 4.19
C ARG A 139 -0.74 -10.07 3.89
N VAL A 140 -0.80 -11.19 3.18
CA VAL A 140 -2.04 -11.95 3.07
C VAL A 140 -2.27 -12.66 4.39
N ALA A 141 -3.48 -12.56 4.94
CA ALA A 141 -3.79 -13.13 6.25
C ALA A 141 -3.63 -14.65 6.32
N SER A 142 -3.66 -15.34 5.18
CA SER A 142 -3.39 -16.78 5.06
C SER A 142 -1.92 -17.19 5.21
N GLY A 143 -0.98 -16.25 5.37
CA GLY A 143 0.38 -16.54 5.79
C GLY A 143 1.51 -16.26 4.81
N CYS A 144 1.25 -15.80 3.59
CA CYS A 144 2.30 -15.36 2.68
C CYS A 144 2.62 -13.89 2.86
N LEU A 145 3.91 -13.57 2.97
CA LEU A 145 4.39 -12.20 2.84
C LEU A 145 4.47 -11.81 1.37
N ASP A 146 4.27 -10.52 1.09
CA ASP A 146 4.57 -9.95 -0.21
C ASP A 146 6.04 -10.25 -0.57
N CYS A 147 6.22 -10.91 -1.68
CA CYS A 147 7.53 -11.26 -2.21
C CYS A 147 8.03 -10.18 -3.18
#